data_cfc3294855ec346b082b0a0a859a28eb
#
_entry.id   cfc3294855ec346b082b0a0a859a28eb
#
_cell.length_a   1.000
_cell.length_b   1.000
_cell.length_c   1.000
_cell.angle_alpha   90.00
_cell.angle_beta   90.00
_cell.angle_gamma   90.00
#
_symmetry.space_group_name_H-M   'P 1'
#
loop_
_entity.id
_entity.type
_entity.pdbx_description
1 polymer ?
#
loop_
_entity_poly.entity_id
_entity_poly.type
_entity_poly.pdbx_seq_one_letter_code
_entity_poly.pdbx_strand_id
1 'polypeptide(L)' 'MLANDLLSGATAAAAYIGVTPRAVYHMAESGHLPVIRKGGRLYFRKSELERAFTSQTIAAQ' A
#
# COMPACT_ATOMS: atom_id res chain seq x y z
N MET A 1 12.31 -11.74 0.55
CA MET A 1 13.25 -10.87 -0.13
C MET A 1 12.56 -9.62 -0.64
N LEU A 2 13.22 -8.50 -0.58
CA LEU A 2 12.60 -7.22 -0.91
C LEU A 2 12.07 -7.17 -2.35
N ALA A 3 12.81 -7.76 -3.29
CA ALA A 3 12.39 -7.75 -4.68
C ALA A 3 11.04 -8.43 -4.91
N ASN A 4 10.70 -9.39 -4.07
CA ASN A 4 9.42 -10.09 -4.18
C ASN A 4 8.32 -9.42 -3.39
N ASP A 5 8.68 -8.49 -2.50
CA ASP A 5 7.73 -7.85 -1.60
C ASP A 5 7.44 -6.41 -1.99
N LEU A 6 8.23 -5.85 -2.90
CA LEU A 6 8.16 -4.44 -3.23
C LEU A 6 7.28 -4.18 -4.45
N LEU A 7 6.39 -3.20 -4.31
CA LEU A 7 5.56 -2.74 -5.41
C LEU A 7 6.00 -1.32 -5.76
N SER A 8 6.21 -1.09 -7.04
CA SER A 8 6.69 0.21 -7.52
C SER A 8 5.51 1.03 -8.04
N GLY A 9 5.19 2.11 -7.35
CA GLY A 9 4.17 3.03 -7.78
C GLY A 9 2.78 2.69 -7.30
N ALA A 10 1.91 3.69 -7.33
CA ALA A 10 0.55 3.54 -6.85
C ALA A 10 -0.28 2.58 -7.71
N THR A 11 0.00 2.52 -9.01
CA THR A 11 -0.74 1.64 -9.90
C THR A 11 -0.51 0.18 -9.53
N ALA A 12 0.74 -0.19 -9.22
CA ALA A 12 1.04 -1.55 -8.83
C ALA A 12 0.40 -1.89 -7.50
N ALA A 13 0.46 -0.97 -6.55
CA ALA A 13 -0.16 -1.18 -5.25
C ALA A 13 -1.67 -1.32 -5.39
N ALA A 14 -2.28 -0.48 -6.22
CA ALA A 14 -3.73 -0.53 -6.43
C ALA A 14 -4.17 -1.87 -7.01
N ALA A 15 -3.42 -2.37 -7.96
CA ALA A 15 -3.74 -3.67 -8.56
C ALA A 15 -3.61 -4.79 -7.51
N TYR A 16 -2.62 -4.68 -6.65
CA TYR A 16 -2.39 -5.70 -5.65
C TYR A 16 -3.52 -5.77 -4.62
N ILE A 17 -4.01 -4.62 -4.16
CA ILE A 17 -5.05 -4.60 -3.13
C ILE A 17 -6.46 -4.44 -3.69
N GLY A 18 -6.60 -4.29 -5.00
CA GLY A 18 -7.91 -4.28 -5.64
C GLY A 18 -8.66 -2.97 -5.56
N VAL A 19 -7.94 -1.86 -5.60
CA VAL A 19 -8.57 -0.53 -5.60
C VAL A 19 -8.01 0.29 -6.76
N THR A 20 -8.43 1.54 -6.86
CA THR A 20 -7.93 2.42 -7.92
C THR A 20 -6.63 3.09 -7.47
N PRO A 21 -5.78 3.49 -8.42
CA PRO A 21 -4.58 4.26 -8.07
C PRO A 21 -4.91 5.54 -7.30
N ARG A 22 -6.03 6.16 -7.63
CA ARG A 22 -6.45 7.37 -6.93
C ARG A 22 -6.70 7.09 -5.46
N ALA A 23 -7.36 5.96 -5.17
CA ALA A 23 -7.61 5.57 -3.80
C ALA A 23 -6.30 5.32 -3.04
N VAL A 24 -5.31 4.73 -3.73
CA VAL A 24 -4.00 4.50 -3.11
C VAL A 24 -3.34 5.82 -2.75
N TYR A 25 -3.35 6.78 -3.67
CA TYR A 25 -2.77 8.09 -3.38
C TYR A 25 -3.46 8.74 -2.20
N HIS A 26 -4.78 8.68 -2.18
CA HIS A 26 -5.54 9.29 -1.10
C HIS A 26 -5.20 8.68 0.24
N MET A 27 -5.15 7.36 0.30
CA MET A 27 -4.84 6.67 1.55
C MET A 27 -3.39 6.91 1.99
N ALA A 28 -2.48 6.98 1.03
CA ALA A 28 -1.08 7.24 1.36
C ALA A 28 -0.90 8.65 1.93
N GLU A 29 -1.58 9.62 1.35
CA GLU A 29 -1.46 11.00 1.81
C GLU A 29 -2.11 11.22 3.16
N SER A 30 -3.17 10.51 3.46
CA SER A 30 -3.83 10.65 4.74
C SER A 30 -3.23 9.76 5.83
N GLY A 31 -2.16 9.05 5.50
CA GLY A 31 -1.46 8.25 6.50
C GLY A 31 -2.08 6.90 6.80
N HIS A 32 -2.98 6.44 5.95
CA HIS A 32 -3.65 5.17 6.17
C HIS A 32 -2.96 3.99 5.50
N LEU A 33 -1.92 4.25 4.71
CA LEU A 33 -1.15 3.19 4.06
C LEU A 33 0.33 3.39 4.34
N PRO A 34 1.05 2.32 4.67
CA PRO A 34 2.51 2.41 4.76
C PRO A 34 3.09 2.63 3.36
N VAL A 35 3.89 3.66 3.20
CA VAL A 35 4.46 4.01 1.92
C VAL A 35 5.91 4.41 2.10
N ILE A 36 6.74 4.03 1.12
CA ILE A 36 8.16 4.39 1.10
C ILE A 36 8.35 5.39 -0.02
N ARG A 37 8.92 6.56 0.31
CA ARG A 37 9.19 7.59 -0.69
C ARG A 37 10.69 7.64 -0.96
N LYS A 38 11.07 7.39 -2.20
CA LYS A 38 12.47 7.39 -2.63
C LYS A 38 12.59 8.04 -3.98
N GLY A 39 13.39 9.09 -4.06
CA GLY A 39 13.71 9.71 -5.34
C GLY A 39 12.49 10.18 -6.12
N GLY A 40 11.48 10.69 -5.44
CA GLY A 40 10.27 11.15 -6.11
C GLY A 40 9.32 10.05 -6.50
N ARG A 41 9.61 8.82 -6.11
CA ARG A 41 8.74 7.69 -6.41
C ARG A 41 8.18 7.09 -5.14
N LEU A 42 7.03 6.44 -5.27
CA LEU A 42 6.39 5.73 -4.17
C LEU A 42 6.62 4.24 -4.32
N TYR A 43 6.91 3.59 -3.21
CA TYR A 43 7.06 2.14 -3.16
C TYR A 43 6.24 1.61 -2.01
N PHE A 44 5.72 0.41 -2.17
CA PHE A 44 4.89 -0.23 -1.15
C PHE A 44 5.39 -1.64 -0.94
N ARG A 45 5.31 -2.12 0.28
CA ARG A 45 5.66 -3.51 0.58
C ARG A 45 4.38 -4.31 0.71
N LYS A 46 4.32 -5.44 -0.01
CA LYS A 46 3.14 -6.28 0.01
C LYS A 46 2.77 -6.71 1.41
N SER A 47 3.76 -7.11 2.19
CA SER A 47 3.52 -7.56 3.55
C SER A 47 2.93 -6.46 4.42
N GLU A 48 3.37 -5.23 4.22
CA GLU A 48 2.85 -4.11 4.98
C GLU A 48 1.44 -3.74 4.56
N LEU A 49 1.15 -3.84 3.27
CA LEU A 49 -0.19 -3.57 2.78
C LEU A 49 -1.17 -4.59 3.32
N GLU A 50 -0.79 -5.85 3.32
CA GLU A 50 -1.66 -6.89 3.85
C GLU A 50 -1.93 -6.69 5.32
N ARG A 51 -0.91 -6.31 6.08
CA ARG A 51 -1.07 -6.07 7.50
C ARG A 51 -2.00 -4.89 7.75
N ALA A 52 -1.90 -3.85 6.94
CA ALA A 52 -2.71 -2.66 7.12
C ALA A 52 -4.19 -2.94 6.98
N PHE A 53 -4.54 -3.90 6.14
CA PHE A 53 -5.95 -4.21 5.90
C PHE A 53 -6.50 -5.33 6.76
N THR A 54 -5.65 -6.28 7.12
CA THR A 54 -6.11 -7.48 7.85
C THR A 54 -6.59 -7.16 9.26
N SER A 55 -5.77 -6.49 10.03
CA SER A 55 -6.09 -6.22 11.42
C SER A 55 -7.33 -5.36 11.57
N GLN A 56 -7.47 -4.40 10.69
CA GLN A 56 -8.59 -3.48 10.73
C GLN A 56 -9.91 -4.20 10.59
N THR A 57 -9.94 -5.12 9.66
CA THR A 57 -11.15 -5.86 9.36
C THR A 57 -11.65 -6.61 10.58
N ILE A 58 -10.74 -7.24 11.30
CA ILE A 58 -11.10 -8.02 12.47
C ILE A 58 -11.50 -7.12 13.62
N ALA A 59 -10.74 -6.07 13.83
CA ALA A 59 -10.97 -5.17 14.96
C ALA A 59 -12.31 -4.44 14.86
N ALA A 60 -12.83 -4.31 13.67
CA ALA A 60 -14.08 -3.59 13.46
C ALA A 60 -15.31 -4.35 13.94
N GLN A 61 -15.15 -5.58 14.31
CA GLN A 61 -16.27 -6.42 14.75
C GLN A 61 -16.78 -6.13 16.17
#